data_73edf8e392fa339622c9ca0d267b5e6a
#
_entry.id   73edf8e392fa339622c9ca0d267b5e6a
#
_cell.length_a   1.000
_cell.length_b   1.000
_cell.length_c   1.000
_cell.angle_alpha   90.00
_cell.angle_beta   90.00
_cell.angle_gamma   90.00
#
_symmetry.space_group_name_H-M   'P 1'
#
loop_
_entity.id
_entity.type
_entity.pdbx_description
1 polymer ?
#
loop_
_entity_poly.entity_id
_entity_poly.type
_entity_poly.pdbx_seq_one_letter_code
_entity_poly.pdbx_strand_id
1 'polypeptide(L)'
;TGLRIREWMAGRNDVELLTLPEEQRKSRDARRELLCEADVAILCLPDDASREAAGWAAQVDTRLIDASTAHRVQDGWVYGLPELQPDQRDAIRQAKYVANPGCYPSAFLLLTRPLIDAGLIAKDAALSVHALSGSSGGGRKLIEKWEDPKLALDALVYEAPYALERVHKHVPEMTKYSLLQHEPQFVPAVGP
;
A
#
# COMPACT_ATOMS: atom_id res chain seq x y z
N THR A 1 5.76 4.63 3.19
CA THR A 1 5.72 4.54 1.73
C THR A 1 6.37 5.78 1.08
N GLY A 2 6.09 7.00 1.53
CA GLY A 2 6.61 8.23 0.93
C GLY A 2 8.08 8.58 1.22
N LEU A 3 8.80 7.80 2.02
CA LEU A 3 10.13 8.17 2.50
C LEU A 3 11.17 8.26 1.38
N ARG A 4 11.11 7.36 0.39
CA ARG A 4 12.11 7.25 -0.69
C ARG A 4 11.60 7.61 -2.08
N ILE A 5 10.30 7.80 -2.26
CA ILE A 5 9.70 8.03 -3.58
C ILE A 5 10.27 9.28 -4.26
N ARG A 6 10.52 10.33 -3.50
CA ARG A 6 11.11 11.58 -4.01
C ARG A 6 12.53 11.36 -4.56
N GLU A 7 13.35 10.64 -3.81
CA GLU A 7 14.72 10.30 -4.19
C GLU A 7 14.73 9.49 -5.50
N TRP A 8 13.86 8.48 -5.60
CA TRP A 8 13.75 7.67 -6.82
C TRP A 8 13.23 8.45 -8.02
N MET A 9 12.29 9.37 -7.82
CA MET A 9 11.75 10.20 -8.92
C MET A 9 12.74 11.29 -9.35
N ALA A 10 13.53 11.86 -8.43
CA ALA A 10 14.51 12.91 -8.75
C ALA A 10 15.61 12.45 -9.72
N GLY A 11 15.87 11.14 -9.81
CA GLY A 11 16.84 10.58 -10.77
C GLY A 11 16.28 10.29 -12.17
N ARG A 12 15.00 10.55 -12.42
CA ARG A 12 14.33 10.30 -13.70
C ARG A 12 14.36 11.53 -14.60
N ASN A 13 14.66 11.32 -15.89
CA ASN A 13 14.68 12.38 -16.91
C ASN A 13 13.36 12.49 -17.68
N ASP A 14 12.43 11.57 -17.46
CA ASP A 14 11.15 11.47 -18.16
C ASP A 14 9.97 11.96 -17.31
N VAL A 15 10.25 12.47 -16.11
CA VAL A 15 9.24 13.05 -15.20
C VAL A 15 9.74 14.35 -14.60
N GLU A 16 8.82 15.31 -14.46
CA GLU A 16 9.01 16.51 -13.67
C GLU A 16 8.33 16.33 -12.31
N LEU A 17 9.08 16.48 -11.22
CA LEU A 17 8.56 16.26 -9.87
C LEU A 17 7.99 17.56 -9.30
N LEU A 18 6.69 17.71 -9.30
CA LEU A 18 5.99 18.79 -8.63
C LEU A 18 5.97 18.57 -7.11
N THR A 19 6.39 19.58 -6.34
CA THR A 19 6.44 19.49 -4.87
C THR A 19 6.00 20.78 -4.22
N LEU A 20 5.27 20.68 -3.10
CA LEU A 20 4.93 21.83 -2.27
C LEU A 20 6.10 22.18 -1.33
N PRO A 21 6.35 23.50 -1.12
CA PRO A 21 7.17 23.98 -0.02
C PRO A 21 6.69 23.44 1.32
N GLU A 22 7.59 23.33 2.30
CA GLU A 22 7.27 22.66 3.58
C GLU A 22 6.14 23.33 4.34
N GLU A 23 6.10 24.65 4.33
CA GLU A 23 5.08 25.50 4.95
C GLU A 23 3.69 25.31 4.32
N GLN A 24 3.62 24.95 3.05
CA GLN A 24 2.37 24.76 2.31
C GLN A 24 1.85 23.30 2.31
N ARG A 25 2.65 22.35 2.78
CA ARG A 25 2.27 20.92 2.77
C ARG A 25 0.99 20.58 3.54
N LYS A 26 0.61 21.43 4.53
CA LYS A 26 -0.64 21.29 5.29
C LYS A 26 -1.79 22.11 4.71
N SER A 27 -1.53 23.00 3.76
CA SER A 27 -2.59 23.77 3.08
C SER A 27 -3.43 22.87 2.19
N ARG A 28 -4.73 22.86 2.43
CA ARG A 28 -5.70 22.10 1.64
C ARG A 28 -5.75 22.61 0.20
N ASP A 29 -5.79 23.90 0.03
CA ASP A 29 -5.93 24.56 -1.29
C ASP A 29 -4.66 24.35 -2.12
N ALA A 30 -3.48 24.58 -1.54
CA ALA A 30 -2.22 24.34 -2.24
C ALA A 30 -2.05 22.86 -2.68
N ARG A 31 -2.48 21.90 -1.84
CA ARG A 31 -2.46 20.46 -2.22
C ARG A 31 -3.43 20.17 -3.37
N ARG A 32 -4.62 20.78 -3.34
CA ARG A 32 -5.61 20.61 -4.41
C ARG A 32 -5.12 21.20 -5.72
N GLU A 33 -4.59 22.44 -5.70
CA GLU A 33 -4.03 23.10 -6.88
C GLU A 33 -2.93 22.24 -7.51
N LEU A 34 -1.93 21.85 -6.73
CA LEU A 34 -0.82 21.04 -7.23
C LEU A 34 -1.28 19.67 -7.77
N LEU A 35 -2.27 19.03 -7.12
CA LEU A 35 -2.83 17.78 -7.62
C LEU A 35 -3.51 17.98 -8.97
N CYS A 36 -4.22 19.09 -9.16
CA CYS A 36 -4.91 19.39 -10.41
C CYS A 36 -3.97 19.75 -11.58
N GLU A 37 -2.76 20.19 -11.30
CA GLU A 37 -1.71 20.45 -12.30
C GLU A 37 -0.99 19.19 -12.76
N ALA A 38 -0.94 18.15 -11.92
CA ALA A 38 -0.15 16.96 -12.17
C ALA A 38 -0.85 16.00 -13.15
N ASP A 39 -0.11 15.37 -14.06
CA ASP A 39 -0.60 14.25 -14.86
C ASP A 39 -0.85 13.01 -13.98
N VAL A 40 0.03 12.80 -12.99
CA VAL A 40 -0.05 11.66 -12.04
C VAL A 40 0.28 12.14 -10.64
N ALA A 41 -0.58 11.84 -9.67
CA ALA A 41 -0.32 12.10 -8.26
C ALA A 41 -0.16 10.78 -7.48
N ILE A 42 0.95 10.67 -6.73
CA ILE A 42 1.22 9.54 -5.83
C ILE A 42 0.84 9.94 -4.41
N LEU A 43 -0.22 9.34 -3.89
CA LEU A 43 -0.76 9.64 -2.57
C LEU A 43 -0.07 8.78 -1.50
N CYS A 44 0.76 9.40 -0.67
CA CYS A 44 1.36 8.80 0.52
C CYS A 44 0.75 9.42 1.78
N LEU A 45 -0.56 9.37 1.89
CA LEU A 45 -1.40 10.08 2.84
C LEU A 45 -2.13 9.10 3.79
N PRO A 46 -2.62 9.57 4.95
CA PRO A 46 -3.63 8.84 5.71
C PRO A 46 -4.93 8.64 4.89
N ASP A 47 -5.71 7.61 5.25
CA ASP A 47 -6.87 7.19 4.48
C ASP A 47 -7.89 8.32 4.20
N ASP A 48 -8.21 9.14 5.20
CA ASP A 48 -9.17 10.24 5.04
C ASP A 48 -8.66 11.30 4.06
N ALA A 49 -7.38 11.66 4.16
CA ALA A 49 -6.75 12.61 3.24
C ALA A 49 -6.62 12.04 1.81
N SER A 50 -6.43 10.72 1.67
CA SER A 50 -6.45 10.05 0.36
C SER A 50 -7.84 10.07 -0.26
N ARG A 51 -8.90 9.85 0.52
CA ARG A 51 -10.29 9.95 0.05
C ARG A 51 -10.62 11.38 -0.41
N GLU A 52 -10.18 12.37 0.34
CA GLU A 52 -10.35 13.78 -0.03
C GLU A 52 -9.64 14.10 -1.36
N ALA A 53 -8.38 13.69 -1.50
CA ALA A 53 -7.60 13.88 -2.72
C ALA A 53 -8.22 13.17 -3.94
N ALA A 54 -8.76 11.97 -3.76
CA ALA A 54 -9.49 11.26 -4.78
C ALA A 54 -10.75 12.03 -5.25
N GLY A 55 -11.44 12.69 -4.31
CA GLY A 55 -12.58 13.57 -4.63
C GLY A 55 -12.18 14.78 -5.50
N TRP A 56 -10.99 15.34 -5.31
CA TRP A 56 -10.47 16.42 -6.17
C TRP A 56 -10.12 15.90 -7.57
N ALA A 57 -9.42 14.77 -7.64
CA ALA A 57 -9.02 14.16 -8.91
C ALA A 57 -10.21 13.67 -9.75
N ALA A 58 -11.37 13.45 -9.15
CA ALA A 58 -12.58 13.08 -9.89
C ALA A 58 -13.04 14.17 -10.89
N GLN A 59 -12.65 15.42 -10.66
CA GLN A 59 -13.06 16.59 -11.44
C GLN A 59 -12.03 16.99 -12.53
N VAL A 60 -10.87 16.34 -12.59
CA VAL A 60 -9.76 16.62 -13.49
C VAL A 60 -9.20 15.33 -14.07
N ASP A 61 -8.26 15.42 -15.02
CA ASP A 61 -7.69 14.23 -15.67
C ASP A 61 -6.52 13.59 -14.92
N THR A 62 -6.13 14.13 -13.79
CA THR A 62 -5.05 13.60 -12.96
C THR A 62 -5.27 12.14 -12.60
N ARG A 63 -4.29 11.31 -12.90
CA ARG A 63 -4.26 9.89 -12.49
C ARG A 63 -3.75 9.77 -11.07
N LEU A 64 -4.29 8.82 -10.31
CA LEU A 64 -3.87 8.59 -8.93
C LEU A 64 -3.22 7.23 -8.74
N ILE A 65 -2.13 7.21 -7.98
CA ILE A 65 -1.57 6.00 -7.37
C ILE A 65 -1.66 6.19 -5.85
N ASP A 66 -2.56 5.47 -5.21
CA ASP A 66 -2.78 5.60 -3.76
C ASP A 66 -2.09 4.51 -2.96
N ALA A 67 -1.18 4.89 -2.07
CA ALA A 67 -0.49 3.96 -1.18
C ALA A 67 -1.19 3.74 0.17
N SER A 68 -2.30 4.47 0.43
CA SER A 68 -3.11 4.26 1.63
C SER A 68 -3.90 2.94 1.57
N THR A 69 -4.63 2.63 2.63
CA THR A 69 -5.56 1.48 2.64
C THR A 69 -6.96 1.84 2.14
N ALA A 70 -7.23 3.14 1.93
CA ALA A 70 -8.55 3.67 1.64
C ALA A 70 -9.25 3.04 0.44
N HIS A 71 -8.49 2.71 -0.61
CA HIS A 71 -9.05 2.35 -1.91
C HIS A 71 -8.67 0.95 -2.40
N ARG A 72 -7.92 0.17 -1.61
CA ARG A 72 -7.38 -1.12 -2.05
C ARG A 72 -8.44 -2.16 -2.42
N VAL A 73 -9.58 -2.12 -1.77
CA VAL A 73 -10.72 -3.02 -2.06
C VAL A 73 -11.94 -2.29 -2.60
N GLN A 74 -11.81 -0.99 -2.88
CA GLN A 74 -12.89 -0.15 -3.38
C GLN A 74 -13.11 -0.39 -4.88
N ASP A 75 -14.38 -0.44 -5.29
CA ASP A 75 -14.74 -0.53 -6.70
C ASP A 75 -14.36 0.75 -7.45
N GLY A 76 -14.00 0.62 -8.72
CA GLY A 76 -13.48 1.71 -9.55
C GLY A 76 -11.99 1.97 -9.40
N TRP A 77 -11.29 1.27 -8.49
CA TRP A 77 -9.85 1.30 -8.33
C TRP A 77 -9.23 0.01 -8.84
N VAL A 78 -8.20 0.12 -9.66
CA VAL A 78 -7.43 -1.05 -10.10
C VAL A 78 -6.38 -1.38 -9.05
N TYR A 79 -6.34 -2.64 -8.63
CA TYR A 79 -5.35 -3.11 -7.68
C TYR A 79 -3.97 -3.18 -8.34
N GLY A 80 -3.00 -2.46 -7.80
CA GLY A 80 -1.69 -2.19 -8.43
C GLY A 80 -0.66 -3.30 -8.25
N LEU A 81 -1.07 -4.57 -8.38
CA LEU A 81 -0.16 -5.74 -8.40
C LEU A 81 -0.11 -6.30 -9.81
N PRO A 82 0.92 -5.94 -10.63
CA PRO A 82 0.95 -6.31 -12.06
C PRO A 82 0.94 -7.81 -12.34
N GLU A 83 1.36 -8.61 -11.38
CA GLU A 83 1.45 -10.07 -11.46
C GLU A 83 0.18 -10.80 -10.99
N LEU A 84 -0.86 -10.05 -10.59
CA LEU A 84 -2.09 -10.64 -10.02
C LEU A 84 -2.81 -11.55 -11.03
N GLN A 85 -2.86 -11.14 -12.28
CA GLN A 85 -3.48 -11.87 -13.40
C GLN A 85 -2.89 -11.42 -14.75
N PRO A 86 -3.07 -12.18 -15.84
CA PRO A 86 -2.38 -11.91 -17.12
C PRO A 86 -2.57 -10.52 -17.69
N ASP A 87 -3.77 -9.94 -17.60
CA ASP A 87 -4.14 -8.62 -18.14
C ASP A 87 -3.98 -7.47 -17.13
N GLN A 88 -3.54 -7.77 -15.91
CA GLN A 88 -3.48 -6.79 -14.82
C GLN A 88 -2.54 -5.61 -15.13
N ARG A 89 -1.42 -5.88 -15.80
CA ARG A 89 -0.47 -4.83 -16.20
C ARG A 89 -1.09 -3.80 -17.15
N ASP A 90 -1.89 -4.25 -18.07
CA ASP A 90 -2.58 -3.36 -19.01
C ASP A 90 -3.75 -2.64 -18.34
N ALA A 91 -4.46 -3.30 -17.44
CA ALA A 91 -5.47 -2.66 -16.61
C ALA A 91 -4.86 -1.51 -15.77
N ILE A 92 -3.68 -1.73 -15.15
CA ILE A 92 -2.97 -0.67 -14.41
C ILE A 92 -2.56 0.49 -15.34
N ARG A 93 -2.07 0.21 -16.55
CA ARG A 93 -1.67 1.25 -17.50
C ARG A 93 -2.83 2.15 -17.91
N GLN A 94 -4.02 1.60 -18.07
CA GLN A 94 -5.21 2.31 -18.54
C GLN A 94 -5.99 2.97 -17.39
N ALA A 95 -5.77 2.54 -16.15
CA ALA A 95 -6.53 3.01 -15.01
C ALA A 95 -6.28 4.49 -14.70
N LYS A 96 -7.33 5.21 -14.40
CA LYS A 96 -7.24 6.53 -13.78
C LYS A 96 -6.85 6.42 -12.31
N TYR A 97 -7.33 5.39 -11.62
CA TYR A 97 -7.12 5.17 -10.19
C TYR A 97 -6.48 3.81 -9.93
N VAL A 98 -5.29 3.82 -9.33
CA VAL A 98 -4.54 2.62 -8.96
C VAL A 98 -4.32 2.59 -7.46
N ALA A 99 -4.75 1.53 -6.80
CA ALA A 99 -4.49 1.30 -5.38
C ALA A 99 -3.22 0.47 -5.20
N ASN A 100 -2.18 1.07 -4.62
CA ASN A 100 -0.92 0.36 -4.35
C ASN A 100 -1.12 -0.69 -3.25
N PRO A 101 -0.73 -1.95 -3.48
CA PRO A 101 -0.94 -3.06 -2.54
C PRO A 101 -0.27 -2.88 -1.19
N GLY A 102 -0.81 -3.54 -0.18
CA GLY A 102 -0.11 -3.75 1.08
C GLY A 102 1.07 -4.72 0.90
N CYS A 103 2.12 -4.57 1.73
CA CYS A 103 3.31 -5.42 1.66
C CYS A 103 3.00 -6.91 1.91
N TYR A 104 2.29 -7.21 2.99
CA TYR A 104 1.88 -8.58 3.29
C TYR A 104 0.90 -9.16 2.24
N PRO A 105 -0.15 -8.42 1.78
CA PRO A 105 -1.00 -8.91 0.70
C PRO A 105 -0.24 -9.20 -0.58
N SER A 106 0.74 -8.37 -0.96
CA SER A 106 1.57 -8.64 -2.15
C SER A 106 2.27 -10.00 -2.05
N ALA A 107 2.96 -10.26 -0.94
CA ALA A 107 3.64 -11.54 -0.72
C ALA A 107 2.66 -12.72 -0.69
N PHE A 108 1.53 -12.57 0.02
CA PHE A 108 0.49 -13.59 0.12
C PHE A 108 -0.13 -13.90 -1.25
N LEU A 109 -0.49 -12.90 -2.01
CA LEU A 109 -1.15 -13.06 -3.31
C LEU A 109 -0.21 -13.68 -4.35
N LEU A 110 1.05 -13.25 -4.40
CA LEU A 110 2.04 -13.82 -5.32
C LEU A 110 2.29 -15.32 -5.05
N LEU A 111 2.12 -15.75 -3.79
CA LEU A 111 2.27 -17.15 -3.42
C LEU A 111 0.98 -17.94 -3.65
N THR A 112 -0.17 -17.41 -3.24
CA THR A 112 -1.42 -18.20 -3.16
C THR A 112 -2.27 -18.09 -4.42
N ARG A 113 -2.34 -16.93 -5.07
CA ARG A 113 -3.22 -16.71 -6.22
C ARG A 113 -2.94 -17.66 -7.38
N PRO A 114 -1.69 -17.91 -7.81
CA PRO A 114 -1.41 -18.87 -8.87
C PRO A 114 -1.83 -20.30 -8.51
N LEU A 115 -1.72 -20.68 -7.24
CA LEU A 115 -2.11 -22.02 -6.79
C LEU A 115 -3.64 -22.20 -6.77
N ILE A 116 -4.37 -21.15 -6.43
CA ILE A 116 -5.83 -21.13 -6.47
C ILE A 116 -6.33 -21.15 -7.92
N ASP A 117 -5.73 -20.34 -8.80
CA ASP A 117 -6.07 -20.32 -10.22
C ASP A 117 -5.79 -21.68 -10.90
N ALA A 118 -4.75 -22.38 -10.49
CA ALA A 118 -4.42 -23.73 -10.94
C ALA A 118 -5.29 -24.85 -10.30
N GLY A 119 -6.19 -24.51 -9.36
CA GLY A 119 -7.02 -25.45 -8.64
C GLY A 119 -6.25 -26.33 -7.64
N LEU A 120 -5.01 -25.98 -7.30
CA LEU A 120 -4.19 -26.70 -6.31
C LEU A 120 -4.57 -26.33 -4.86
N ILE A 121 -5.12 -25.14 -4.66
CA ILE A 121 -5.74 -24.71 -3.42
C ILE A 121 -7.21 -24.41 -3.72
N ALA A 122 -8.12 -25.04 -2.98
CA ALA A 122 -9.55 -24.79 -3.12
C ALA A 122 -9.91 -23.38 -2.61
N LYS A 123 -10.91 -22.73 -3.21
CA LYS A 123 -11.34 -21.37 -2.81
C LYS A 123 -11.94 -21.31 -1.40
N ASP A 124 -12.43 -22.43 -0.90
CA ASP A 124 -12.97 -22.61 0.45
C ASP A 124 -11.93 -23.10 1.47
N ALA A 125 -10.66 -23.21 1.05
CA ALA A 125 -9.59 -23.63 1.95
C ALA A 125 -9.38 -22.61 3.09
N ALA A 126 -9.30 -23.11 4.31
CA ALA A 126 -8.93 -22.31 5.48
C ALA A 126 -7.40 -22.17 5.53
N LEU A 127 -6.90 -20.97 5.27
CA LEU A 127 -5.47 -20.67 5.27
C LEU A 127 -5.05 -19.93 6.54
N SER A 128 -3.90 -20.33 7.08
CA SER A 128 -3.18 -19.57 8.11
C SER A 128 -1.92 -18.97 7.52
N VAL A 129 -1.67 -17.70 7.84
CA VAL A 129 -0.54 -16.92 7.34
C VAL A 129 0.21 -16.32 8.51
N HIS A 130 1.47 -16.65 8.65
CA HIS A 130 2.41 -15.95 9.51
C HIS A 130 3.41 -15.23 8.62
N ALA A 131 3.61 -13.92 8.82
CA ALA A 131 4.50 -13.12 7.98
C ALA A 131 5.28 -12.10 8.81
N LEU A 132 6.59 -12.04 8.56
CA LEU A 132 7.52 -11.11 9.19
C LEU A 132 7.82 -9.95 8.24
N SER A 133 7.77 -8.73 8.74
CA SER A 133 8.18 -7.51 8.06
C SER A 133 9.29 -6.82 8.84
N GLY A 134 10.19 -6.13 8.16
CA GLY A 134 11.17 -5.27 8.81
C GLY A 134 10.56 -4.01 9.43
N SER A 135 11.28 -3.37 10.34
CA SER A 135 10.89 -2.17 11.06
C SER A 135 10.46 -1.01 10.15
N SER A 136 11.05 -0.92 8.95
CA SER A 136 10.69 0.07 7.93
C SER A 136 9.22 -0.03 7.48
N GLY A 137 8.60 -1.21 7.59
CA GLY A 137 7.18 -1.42 7.32
C GLY A 137 6.23 -0.66 8.25
N GLY A 138 6.67 -0.36 9.47
CA GLY A 138 5.94 0.45 10.45
C GLY A 138 6.08 1.96 10.27
N GLY A 139 6.83 2.40 9.25
CA GLY A 139 7.05 3.80 8.94
C GLY A 139 8.06 4.49 9.87
N ARG A 140 8.17 5.82 9.72
CA ARG A 140 9.21 6.62 10.39
C ARG A 140 9.31 6.38 11.90
N LYS A 141 8.21 6.33 12.61
CA LYS A 141 8.22 6.15 14.08
C LYS A 141 8.86 4.83 14.51
N LEU A 142 8.63 3.77 13.74
CA LEU A 142 9.20 2.47 14.08
C LEU A 142 10.66 2.39 13.66
N ILE A 143 11.04 3.00 12.54
CA ILE A 143 12.45 3.15 12.12
C ILE A 143 13.23 3.90 13.19
N GLU A 144 12.77 5.08 13.60
CA GLU A 144 13.42 5.91 14.64
C GLU A 144 13.58 5.15 15.96
N LYS A 145 12.59 4.32 16.32
CA LYS A 145 12.69 3.46 17.50
C LYS A 145 13.79 2.40 17.38
N TRP A 146 13.90 1.74 16.21
CA TRP A 146 14.88 0.68 15.99
C TRP A 146 16.30 1.24 15.77
N GLU A 147 16.43 2.44 15.27
CA GLU A 147 17.70 3.13 15.02
C GLU A 147 18.16 4.01 16.21
N ASP A 148 17.40 4.06 17.30
CA ASP A 148 17.79 4.83 18.50
C ASP A 148 18.99 4.18 19.19
N PRO A 149 20.18 4.80 19.17
CA PRO A 149 21.40 4.22 19.77
C PRO A 149 21.33 4.15 21.31
N LYS A 150 20.33 4.79 21.92
CA LYS A 150 20.09 4.77 23.37
C LYS A 150 19.20 3.60 23.79
N LEU A 151 18.53 2.96 22.85
CA LEU A 151 17.66 1.84 23.15
C LEU A 151 18.52 0.57 23.27
N ALA A 152 18.46 -0.08 24.42
CA ALA A 152 19.15 -1.35 24.62
C ALA A 152 18.54 -2.43 23.70
N LEU A 153 19.39 -3.27 23.09
CA LEU A 153 18.93 -4.30 22.16
C LEU A 153 17.95 -5.30 22.77
N ASP A 154 18.04 -5.53 24.08
CA ASP A 154 17.12 -6.38 24.85
C ASP A 154 15.74 -5.75 25.05
N ALA A 155 15.59 -4.43 24.85
CA ALA A 155 14.32 -3.74 24.84
C ALA A 155 13.58 -3.84 23.49
N LEU A 156 14.25 -4.38 22.45
CA LEU A 156 13.68 -4.64 21.14
C LEU A 156 13.33 -6.11 21.00
N VAL A 157 12.06 -6.41 20.80
CA VAL A 157 11.62 -7.76 20.52
C VAL A 157 12.03 -8.12 19.09
N TYR A 158 12.85 -9.17 18.93
CA TYR A 158 13.36 -9.59 17.62
C TYR A 158 12.22 -9.89 16.60
N GLU A 159 11.14 -10.46 17.10
CA GLU A 159 9.92 -10.70 16.35
C GLU A 159 8.72 -10.33 17.21
N ALA A 160 8.00 -9.28 16.83
CA ALA A 160 6.86 -8.77 17.58
C ALA A 160 5.55 -9.02 16.81
N PRO A 161 4.78 -10.09 17.11
CA PRO A 161 3.43 -10.26 16.59
C PRO A 161 2.52 -9.11 17.04
N TYR A 162 1.61 -8.69 16.13
CA TYR A 162 0.65 -7.62 16.40
C TYR A 162 -0.69 -7.88 15.71
N ALA A 163 -1.70 -7.04 15.97
CA ALA A 163 -3.05 -7.18 15.40
C ALA A 163 -3.63 -8.61 15.56
N LEU A 164 -3.44 -9.20 16.74
CA LEU A 164 -3.85 -10.57 17.04
C LEU A 164 -5.37 -10.71 17.18
N GLU A 165 -6.10 -9.61 17.26
CA GLU A 165 -7.56 -9.52 17.28
C GLU A 165 -8.20 -9.84 15.91
N ARG A 166 -7.39 -10.23 14.91
CA ARG A 166 -7.82 -10.59 13.55
C ARG A 166 -8.46 -9.45 12.75
N VAL A 167 -8.15 -8.21 13.09
CA VAL A 167 -8.67 -6.99 12.43
C VAL A 167 -7.60 -6.24 11.64
N HIS A 168 -6.60 -6.94 11.12
CA HIS A 168 -5.56 -6.29 10.34
C HIS A 168 -6.10 -5.76 9.00
N LYS A 169 -5.79 -4.52 8.68
CA LYS A 169 -6.25 -3.79 7.48
C LYS A 169 -5.87 -4.45 6.14
N HIS A 170 -4.96 -5.41 6.12
CA HIS A 170 -4.57 -6.16 4.94
C HIS A 170 -5.43 -7.42 4.66
N VAL A 171 -6.22 -7.87 5.64
CA VAL A 171 -7.05 -9.08 5.47
C VAL A 171 -8.06 -8.92 4.33
N PRO A 172 -8.78 -7.79 4.18
CA PRO A 172 -9.70 -7.60 3.05
C PRO A 172 -9.03 -7.71 1.67
N GLU A 173 -7.79 -7.19 1.51
CA GLU A 173 -7.04 -7.34 0.26
C GLU A 173 -6.70 -8.80 -0.02
N MET A 174 -6.18 -9.52 1.00
CA MET A 174 -5.84 -10.93 0.88
C MET A 174 -7.05 -11.76 0.44
N THR A 175 -8.21 -11.51 1.04
CA THR A 175 -9.45 -12.25 0.74
C THR A 175 -9.95 -11.95 -0.67
N LYS A 176 -10.14 -10.65 -0.99
CA LYS A 176 -10.71 -10.22 -2.27
C LYS A 176 -9.88 -10.72 -3.46
N TYR A 177 -8.57 -10.51 -3.42
CA TYR A 177 -7.71 -10.75 -4.58
C TYR A 177 -7.13 -12.15 -4.67
N SER A 178 -7.17 -12.95 -3.62
CA SER A 178 -6.89 -14.38 -3.70
C SER A 178 -8.06 -15.21 -4.22
N LEU A 179 -9.28 -14.64 -4.22
CA LEU A 179 -10.54 -15.34 -4.51
C LEU A 179 -10.94 -16.37 -3.44
N LEU A 180 -10.38 -16.27 -2.24
CA LEU A 180 -10.80 -17.13 -1.12
C LEU A 180 -12.20 -16.75 -0.66
N GLN A 181 -12.98 -17.76 -0.26
CA GLN A 181 -14.32 -17.59 0.31
C GLN A 181 -14.26 -17.20 1.80
N HIS A 182 -13.13 -17.51 2.45
CA HIS A 182 -12.90 -17.25 3.86
C HIS A 182 -11.67 -16.36 4.05
N GLU A 183 -11.74 -15.46 5.02
CA GLU A 183 -10.60 -14.65 5.42
C GLU A 183 -9.46 -15.55 5.91
N PRO A 184 -8.21 -15.35 5.44
CA PRO A 184 -7.08 -16.06 5.99
C PRO A 184 -6.85 -15.66 7.45
N GLN A 185 -6.48 -16.62 8.29
CA GLN A 185 -6.02 -16.33 9.64
C GLN A 185 -4.63 -15.72 9.55
N PHE A 186 -4.53 -14.41 9.76
CA PHE A 186 -3.31 -13.66 9.56
C PHE A 186 -2.66 -13.25 10.90
N VAL A 187 -1.41 -13.63 11.08
CA VAL A 187 -0.57 -13.26 12.22
C VAL A 187 0.64 -12.49 11.67
N PRO A 188 0.55 -11.14 11.61
CA PRO A 188 1.69 -10.32 11.22
C PRO A 188 2.68 -10.20 12.38
N ALA A 189 3.96 -10.13 12.04
CA ALA A 189 5.02 -9.80 12.97
C ALA A 189 5.96 -8.76 12.35
N VAL A 190 6.64 -8.01 13.20
CA VAL A 190 7.64 -7.03 12.81
C VAL A 190 8.95 -7.29 13.55
N GLY A 191 10.05 -7.18 12.83
CA GLY A 191 11.41 -7.33 13.35
C GLY A 191 12.32 -6.17 12.96
N PRO A 192 13.62 -6.30 13.21
CA PRO A 192 14.62 -5.32 12.83
C PRO A 192 14.69 -5.06 11.33
#